data_ba4195ea3057c1e5509ccf3d5bc24e57
#
_entry.id   ba4195ea3057c1e5509ccf3d5bc24e57
#
_cell.length_a   1.000
_cell.length_b   1.000
_cell.length_c   1.000
_cell.angle_alpha   90.00
_cell.angle_beta   90.00
_cell.angle_gamma   90.00
#
_symmetry.space_group_name_H-M   'P 1'
#
loop_
_entity.id
_entity.type
_entity.pdbx_description
1 polymer ?
#
loop_
_entity_poly.entity_id
_entity_poly.type
_entity_poly.pdbx_seq_one_letter_code
_entity_poly.pdbx_strand_id
1 'polypeptide(L)'
;MRALAVAALILLAACASPSLEDPKLSERKLDLETFFDGDLKAYGQFQDLFGTVRRRFEVDVSGDWDGERLRLVEDFVYEDGATEQRIWTLTKTGPDAWEGTAPGVIGVATGEESGDTFNWRYTIDLPIPSADGSVDTLRASFDDWMWLLADDRLLNRAYLSRYGVRIGEVIISFEKL
;
A
#
# COMPACT_ATOMS: atom_id res chain seq x y z
N MET A 1 3.44 -14.22 57.21
CA MET A 1 3.26 -14.73 55.84
C MET A 1 3.06 -13.52 54.92
N ARG A 2 4.09 -13.15 54.17
CA ARG A 2 4.05 -12.01 53.26
C ARG A 2 3.66 -12.51 51.87
N ALA A 3 2.47 -12.13 51.40
CA ALA A 3 2.03 -12.43 50.03
C ALA A 3 2.80 -11.52 49.04
N LEU A 4 3.65 -12.09 48.21
CA LEU A 4 4.23 -11.41 47.05
C LEU A 4 3.15 -11.35 45.97
N ALA A 5 2.65 -10.15 45.71
CA ALA A 5 1.86 -9.87 44.48
C ALA A 5 2.83 -9.74 43.32
N VAL A 6 2.87 -10.75 42.46
CA VAL A 6 3.56 -10.67 41.15
C VAL A 6 2.65 -9.91 40.19
N ALA A 7 2.94 -8.64 40.01
CA ALA A 7 2.31 -7.87 38.94
C ALA A 7 2.89 -8.33 37.60
N ALA A 8 2.12 -9.12 36.85
CA ALA A 8 2.45 -9.45 35.45
C ALA A 8 2.28 -8.19 34.61
N LEU A 9 3.38 -7.52 34.25
CA LEU A 9 3.43 -6.50 33.25
C LEU A 9 3.20 -7.18 31.90
N ILE A 10 1.98 -7.16 31.40
CA ILE A 10 1.69 -7.51 30.01
C ILE A 10 2.24 -6.36 29.16
N LEU A 11 3.42 -6.54 28.61
CA LEU A 11 3.95 -5.71 27.55
C LEU A 11 3.05 -5.90 26.33
N LEU A 12 2.07 -5.00 26.17
CA LEU A 12 1.38 -4.81 24.90
C LEU A 12 2.45 -4.30 23.93
N ALA A 13 3.08 -5.20 23.20
CA ALA A 13 3.80 -4.84 21.99
C ALA A 13 2.74 -4.30 21.01
N ALA A 14 2.46 -3.01 21.09
CA ALA A 14 1.72 -2.34 20.04
C ALA A 14 2.55 -2.54 18.77
N CYS A 15 1.99 -3.21 17.77
CA CYS A 15 2.56 -3.21 16.43
C CYS A 15 2.56 -1.75 15.98
N ALA A 16 3.69 -1.05 16.14
CA ALA A 16 3.83 0.31 15.69
C ALA A 16 3.67 0.34 14.16
N SER A 17 2.77 1.15 13.66
CA SER A 17 2.71 1.50 12.26
C SER A 17 3.68 2.67 12.02
N PRO A 18 4.23 2.84 10.80
CA PRO A 18 5.00 4.03 10.45
C PRO A 18 4.18 5.31 10.68
N SER A 19 4.87 6.45 10.77
CA SER A 19 4.27 7.78 10.91
C SER A 19 4.94 8.75 9.94
N LEU A 20 4.17 9.70 9.42
CA LEU A 20 4.71 10.82 8.64
C LEU A 20 5.63 11.74 9.48
N GLU A 21 5.57 11.64 10.81
CA GLU A 21 6.44 12.35 11.74
C GLU A 21 7.73 11.59 12.07
N ASP A 22 7.88 10.35 11.57
CA ASP A 22 9.11 9.58 11.78
C ASP A 22 10.32 10.34 11.20
N PRO A 23 11.51 10.22 11.84
CA PRO A 23 12.72 10.88 11.36
C PRO A 23 13.03 10.55 9.91
N LYS A 24 13.24 11.56 9.08
CA LYS A 24 13.69 11.37 7.70
C LYS A 24 15.18 11.09 7.70
N LEU A 25 15.57 10.02 7.04
CA LEU A 25 16.99 9.61 6.92
C LEU A 25 17.61 10.05 5.60
N SER A 26 16.82 10.72 4.76
CA SER A 26 17.19 11.18 3.43
C SER A 26 16.75 12.62 3.23
N GLU A 27 17.55 13.39 2.48
CA GLU A 27 17.20 14.74 2.01
C GLU A 27 16.31 14.69 0.73
N ARG A 28 15.96 13.49 0.25
CA ARG A 28 15.09 13.32 -0.91
C ARG A 28 13.68 13.77 -0.58
N LYS A 29 12.99 14.24 -1.60
CA LYS A 29 11.58 14.52 -1.56
C LYS A 29 10.87 13.62 -2.56
N LEU A 30 9.85 12.91 -2.09
CA LEU A 30 8.95 12.19 -2.96
C LEU A 30 7.88 13.16 -3.45
N ASP A 31 7.93 13.49 -4.72
CA ASP A 31 6.82 14.11 -5.45
C ASP A 31 6.13 13.00 -6.24
N LEU A 32 4.93 12.62 -5.81
CA LEU A 32 4.21 11.45 -6.32
C LEU A 32 3.99 11.52 -7.82
N GLU A 33 3.57 12.69 -8.31
CA GLU A 33 3.37 12.97 -9.73
C GLU A 33 4.66 12.83 -10.53
N THR A 34 5.80 13.25 -9.98
CA THR A 34 7.09 13.15 -10.68
C THR A 34 7.58 11.69 -10.71
N PHE A 35 7.39 10.96 -9.61
CA PHE A 35 7.85 9.57 -9.55
C PHE A 35 7.01 8.65 -10.45
N PHE A 36 5.69 8.79 -10.42
CA PHE A 36 4.80 7.90 -11.15
C PHE A 36 4.45 8.36 -12.57
N ASP A 37 4.89 9.52 -13.03
CA ASP A 37 4.73 9.92 -14.43
C ASP A 37 5.67 9.15 -15.33
N GLY A 38 5.14 8.38 -16.29
CA GLY A 38 5.87 7.49 -17.21
C GLY A 38 5.72 6.01 -16.85
N ASP A 39 6.67 5.19 -17.28
CA ASP A 39 6.62 3.75 -17.16
C ASP A 39 7.45 3.27 -15.95
N LEU A 40 6.89 2.32 -15.19
CA LEU A 40 7.57 1.68 -14.06
C LEU A 40 7.35 0.17 -14.12
N LYS A 41 8.28 -0.57 -13.53
CA LYS A 41 8.15 -1.99 -13.22
C LYS A 41 8.08 -2.18 -11.70
N ALA A 42 7.17 -3.05 -11.24
CA ALA A 42 7.10 -3.36 -9.83
C ALA A 42 7.06 -4.86 -9.59
N TYR A 43 7.60 -5.27 -8.44
CA TYR A 43 7.65 -6.65 -7.97
C TYR A 43 7.14 -6.70 -6.54
N GLY A 44 6.17 -7.56 -6.27
CA GLY A 44 5.54 -7.60 -4.96
C GLY A 44 5.13 -8.98 -4.49
N GLN A 45 4.82 -9.02 -3.19
CA GLN A 45 4.27 -10.21 -2.56
C GLN A 45 3.27 -9.85 -1.47
N PHE A 46 2.26 -10.69 -1.32
CA PHE A 46 1.35 -10.68 -0.18
C PHE A 46 1.82 -11.70 0.86
N GLN A 47 1.88 -11.27 2.13
CA GLN A 47 2.17 -12.10 3.29
C GLN A 47 1.00 -12.08 4.26
N ASP A 48 0.72 -13.21 4.88
CA ASP A 48 -0.23 -13.26 5.99
C ASP A 48 0.38 -12.74 7.29
N LEU A 49 -0.40 -12.72 8.38
CA LEU A 49 0.02 -12.26 9.72
C LEU A 49 1.26 -12.97 10.27
N PHE A 50 1.54 -14.19 9.80
CA PHE A 50 2.66 -15.01 10.26
C PHE A 50 3.90 -14.84 9.39
N GLY A 51 3.86 -13.91 8.42
CA GLY A 51 4.94 -13.67 7.46
C GLY A 51 5.04 -14.71 6.35
N THR A 52 4.04 -15.61 6.25
CA THR A 52 4.02 -16.60 5.17
C THR A 52 3.63 -15.93 3.86
N VAL A 53 4.50 -15.99 2.87
CA VAL A 53 4.20 -15.51 1.50
C VAL A 53 3.10 -16.37 0.90
N ARG A 54 1.99 -15.74 0.51
CA ARG A 54 0.81 -16.40 -0.04
C ARG A 54 0.67 -16.19 -1.54
N ARG A 55 1.18 -15.07 -2.06
CA ARG A 55 1.11 -14.75 -3.48
C ARG A 55 2.25 -13.80 -3.87
N ARG A 56 2.80 -13.96 -5.05
CA ARG A 56 3.74 -13.04 -5.68
C ARG A 56 3.20 -12.54 -7.00
N PHE A 57 3.67 -11.39 -7.41
CA PHE A 57 3.25 -10.75 -8.65
C PHE A 57 4.29 -9.77 -9.17
N GLU A 58 4.20 -9.51 -10.47
CA GLU A 58 4.85 -8.41 -11.15
C GLU A 58 3.76 -7.44 -11.61
N VAL A 59 4.12 -6.16 -11.77
CA VAL A 59 3.21 -5.12 -12.25
C VAL A 59 3.94 -4.27 -13.26
N ASP A 60 3.36 -4.11 -14.44
CA ASP A 60 3.70 -3.04 -15.35
C ASP A 60 2.80 -1.84 -15.01
N VAL A 61 3.43 -0.70 -14.71
CA VAL A 61 2.73 0.53 -14.32
C VAL A 61 3.00 1.58 -15.37
N SER A 62 1.93 2.21 -15.86
CA SER A 62 2.02 3.37 -16.74
C SER A 62 1.27 4.53 -16.10
N GLY A 63 1.99 5.62 -15.83
CA GLY A 63 1.47 6.83 -15.21
C GLY A 63 1.41 7.99 -16.18
N ASP A 64 0.36 8.81 -16.06
CA ASP A 64 0.13 10.01 -16.84
C ASP A 64 -0.31 11.15 -15.91
N TRP A 65 0.50 12.22 -15.85
CA TRP A 65 0.24 13.41 -15.06
C TRP A 65 -0.21 14.57 -15.93
N ASP A 66 -1.44 15.06 -15.77
CA ASP A 66 -2.01 16.15 -16.57
C ASP A 66 -1.83 17.55 -15.96
N GLY A 67 -1.14 17.66 -14.82
CA GLY A 67 -0.97 18.90 -14.05
C GLY A 67 -1.93 19.04 -12.89
N GLU A 68 -2.92 18.18 -12.76
CA GLU A 68 -3.90 18.12 -11.66
C GLU A 68 -4.16 16.68 -11.20
N ARG A 69 -4.16 15.73 -12.15
CA ARG A 69 -4.50 14.33 -11.91
C ARG A 69 -3.40 13.42 -12.39
N LEU A 70 -3.10 12.44 -11.56
CA LEU A 70 -2.23 11.32 -11.89
C LEU A 70 -3.09 10.10 -12.17
N ARG A 71 -3.05 9.61 -13.40
CA ARG A 71 -3.70 8.37 -13.78
C ARG A 71 -2.67 7.25 -13.82
N LEU A 72 -2.85 6.20 -13.02
CA LEU A 72 -1.99 5.03 -13.02
C LEU A 72 -2.76 3.83 -13.58
N VAL A 73 -2.18 3.16 -14.56
CA VAL A 73 -2.63 1.86 -15.06
C VAL A 73 -1.65 0.83 -14.53
N GLU A 74 -2.15 -0.13 -13.78
CA GLU A 74 -1.39 -1.19 -13.16
C GLU A 74 -1.83 -2.54 -13.75
N ASP A 75 -0.96 -3.17 -14.54
CA ASP A 75 -1.17 -4.48 -15.13
C ASP A 75 -0.41 -5.55 -14.33
N PHE A 76 -1.15 -6.31 -13.53
CA PHE A 76 -0.62 -7.36 -12.67
C PHE A 76 -0.51 -8.69 -13.40
N VAL A 77 0.61 -9.38 -13.18
CA VAL A 77 0.79 -10.78 -13.54
C VAL A 77 1.22 -11.55 -12.29
N TYR A 78 0.40 -12.52 -11.90
CA TYR A 78 0.64 -13.32 -10.72
C TYR A 78 1.42 -14.60 -11.07
N GLU A 79 2.17 -15.20 -10.11
CA GLU A 79 2.91 -16.46 -10.33
C GLU A 79 2.03 -17.63 -10.75
N ASP A 80 0.74 -17.62 -10.40
CA ASP A 80 -0.25 -18.63 -10.82
C ASP A 80 -0.78 -18.42 -12.25
N GLY A 81 -0.28 -17.39 -12.95
CA GLY A 81 -0.69 -17.03 -14.30
C GLY A 81 -1.97 -16.18 -14.38
N ALA A 82 -2.60 -15.87 -13.26
CA ALA A 82 -3.71 -14.93 -13.24
C ALA A 82 -3.24 -13.51 -13.57
N THR A 83 -4.13 -12.70 -14.15
CA THR A 83 -3.86 -11.29 -14.45
C THR A 83 -4.96 -10.41 -13.87
N GLU A 84 -4.61 -9.18 -13.54
CA GLU A 84 -5.54 -8.14 -13.07
C GLU A 84 -5.09 -6.81 -13.64
N GLN A 85 -6.03 -5.94 -14.00
CA GLN A 85 -5.74 -4.55 -14.27
C GLN A 85 -6.43 -3.68 -13.23
N ARG A 86 -5.69 -2.72 -12.67
CA ARG A 86 -6.23 -1.69 -11.79
C ARG A 86 -5.88 -0.32 -12.33
N ILE A 87 -6.87 0.58 -12.32
CA ILE A 87 -6.68 1.95 -12.79
C ILE A 87 -7.00 2.88 -11.63
N TRP A 88 -5.99 3.58 -11.15
CA TRP A 88 -6.14 4.66 -10.20
C TRP A 88 -6.27 6.00 -10.91
N THR A 89 -7.09 6.86 -10.33
CA THR A 89 -7.09 8.30 -10.63
C THR A 89 -6.88 9.02 -9.31
N LEU A 90 -5.72 9.68 -9.17
CA LEU A 90 -5.37 10.47 -8.01
C LEU A 90 -5.43 11.94 -8.38
N THR A 91 -5.99 12.78 -7.50
CA THR A 91 -6.07 14.23 -7.67
C THR A 91 -5.29 14.90 -6.57
N LYS A 92 -4.41 15.84 -6.92
CA LYS A 92 -3.67 16.63 -5.94
C LYS A 92 -4.59 17.69 -5.35
N THR A 93 -4.90 17.59 -4.06
CA THR A 93 -5.86 18.46 -3.35
C THR A 93 -5.17 19.52 -2.51
N GLY A 94 -3.84 19.44 -2.36
CA GLY A 94 -3.01 20.39 -1.63
C GLY A 94 -1.55 20.22 -1.99
N PRO A 95 -0.63 20.99 -1.39
CA PRO A 95 0.81 20.89 -1.68
C PRO A 95 1.37 19.47 -1.49
N ASP A 96 0.91 18.79 -0.44
CA ASP A 96 1.35 17.45 -0.07
C ASP A 96 0.17 16.47 0.10
N ALA A 97 -1.07 16.86 -0.30
CA ALA A 97 -2.30 16.13 -0.07
C ALA A 97 -2.93 15.61 -1.36
N TRP A 98 -3.42 14.37 -1.31
CA TRP A 98 -3.99 13.64 -2.42
C TRP A 98 -5.30 12.96 -2.06
N GLU A 99 -6.20 12.92 -3.03
CA GLU A 99 -7.39 12.09 -3.02
C GLU A 99 -7.40 11.20 -4.27
N GLY A 100 -8.05 10.05 -4.20
CA GLY A 100 -8.14 9.20 -5.38
C GLY A 100 -9.18 8.12 -5.31
N THR A 101 -9.37 7.46 -6.44
CA THR A 101 -10.29 6.35 -6.59
C THR A 101 -9.77 5.32 -7.59
N ALA A 102 -10.25 4.08 -7.42
CA ALA A 102 -10.05 2.97 -8.35
C ALA A 102 -11.30 2.09 -8.32
N PRO A 103 -11.50 1.18 -9.30
CA PRO A 103 -12.57 0.20 -9.24
C PRO A 103 -12.54 -0.60 -7.94
N GLY A 104 -13.69 -0.70 -7.27
CA GLY A 104 -13.83 -1.39 -5.98
C GLY A 104 -13.52 -0.54 -4.75
N VAL A 105 -12.90 0.62 -4.87
CA VAL A 105 -12.65 1.53 -3.74
C VAL A 105 -13.96 2.08 -3.19
N ILE A 106 -14.12 2.01 -1.88
CA ILE A 106 -15.28 2.49 -1.16
C ILE A 106 -15.03 3.92 -0.69
N GLY A 107 -15.82 4.85 -1.21
CA GLY A 107 -15.62 6.28 -0.95
C GLY A 107 -14.41 6.84 -1.71
N VAL A 108 -13.56 7.57 -1.02
CA VAL A 108 -12.36 8.22 -1.56
C VAL A 108 -11.14 7.75 -0.77
N ALA A 109 -10.10 7.39 -1.49
CA ALA A 109 -8.78 7.16 -0.91
C ALA A 109 -8.11 8.50 -0.60
N THR A 110 -7.32 8.58 0.47
CA THR A 110 -6.62 9.80 0.87
C THR A 110 -5.16 9.54 1.13
N GLY A 111 -4.30 10.51 0.84
CA GLY A 111 -2.88 10.40 1.10
C GLY A 111 -2.17 11.72 1.35
N GLU A 112 -0.97 11.60 1.91
CA GLU A 112 -0.13 12.73 2.29
C GLU A 112 1.34 12.40 2.06
N GLU A 113 2.07 13.36 1.45
CA GLU A 113 3.52 13.34 1.28
C GLU A 113 4.21 14.02 2.46
N SER A 114 5.36 13.48 2.88
CA SER A 114 6.21 14.11 3.89
C SER A 114 7.67 13.70 3.68
N GLY A 115 8.49 14.61 3.16
CA GLY A 115 9.88 14.31 2.80
C GLY A 115 9.96 13.21 1.75
N ASP A 116 10.66 12.14 2.04
CA ASP A 116 10.82 10.96 1.15
C ASP A 116 9.69 9.92 1.29
N THR A 117 8.63 10.24 2.01
CA THR A 117 7.58 9.29 2.41
C THR A 117 6.21 9.74 1.87
N PHE A 118 5.39 8.77 1.46
CA PHE A 118 3.97 8.94 1.15
C PHE A 118 3.14 7.91 1.90
N ASN A 119 2.03 8.33 2.49
CA ASN A 119 1.06 7.42 3.08
C ASN A 119 -0.25 7.48 2.29
N TRP A 120 -0.80 6.32 1.93
CA TRP A 120 -2.05 6.19 1.19
C TRP A 120 -3.02 5.27 1.90
N ARG A 121 -4.26 5.71 2.13
CA ARG A 121 -5.27 4.97 2.88
C ARG A 121 -6.55 4.84 2.10
N TYR A 122 -7.09 3.62 2.04
CA TYR A 122 -8.36 3.33 1.38
C TYR A 122 -8.99 2.05 1.90
N THR A 123 -10.28 1.89 1.59
CA THR A 123 -11.02 0.64 1.74
C THR A 123 -11.47 0.18 0.37
N ILE A 124 -11.31 -1.10 0.07
CA ILE A 124 -11.61 -1.67 -1.24
C ILE A 124 -12.34 -3.00 -1.10
N ASP A 125 -13.25 -3.26 -2.02
CA ASP A 125 -13.87 -4.57 -2.24
C ASP A 125 -13.06 -5.35 -3.27
N LEU A 126 -12.35 -6.38 -2.83
CA LEU A 126 -11.51 -7.25 -3.65
C LEU A 126 -12.30 -8.50 -4.08
N PRO A 127 -12.31 -8.85 -5.37
CA PRO A 127 -12.88 -10.11 -5.82
C PRO A 127 -11.98 -11.29 -5.40
N ILE A 128 -12.56 -12.27 -4.74
CA ILE A 128 -11.86 -13.50 -4.32
C ILE A 128 -12.48 -14.69 -5.06
N PRO A 129 -11.81 -15.26 -6.05
CA PRO A 129 -12.28 -16.47 -6.72
C PRO A 129 -12.35 -17.65 -5.76
N SER A 130 -13.48 -18.34 -5.74
CA SER A 130 -13.70 -19.56 -4.95
C SER A 130 -13.48 -20.81 -5.80
N ALA A 131 -13.18 -21.94 -5.16
CA ALA A 131 -12.90 -23.21 -5.85
C ALA A 131 -14.08 -23.76 -6.66
N ASP A 132 -15.30 -23.34 -6.36
CA ASP A 132 -16.53 -23.71 -7.08
C ASP A 132 -16.84 -22.82 -8.30
N GLY A 133 -15.93 -21.84 -8.59
CA GLY A 133 -16.09 -20.87 -9.67
C GLY A 133 -16.93 -19.63 -9.31
N SER A 134 -17.44 -19.52 -8.09
CA SER A 134 -18.05 -18.29 -7.59
C SER A 134 -16.97 -17.25 -7.28
N VAL A 135 -17.41 -15.97 -7.17
CA VAL A 135 -16.52 -14.88 -6.77
C VAL A 135 -17.10 -14.26 -5.51
N ASP A 136 -16.39 -14.43 -4.41
CA ASP A 136 -16.68 -13.76 -3.16
C ASP A 136 -16.07 -12.36 -3.14
N THR A 137 -16.49 -11.53 -2.19
CA THR A 137 -15.95 -10.18 -2.00
C THR A 137 -15.27 -10.08 -0.65
N LEU A 138 -14.00 -9.72 -0.66
CA LEU A 138 -13.24 -9.35 0.53
C LEU A 138 -13.17 -7.84 0.65
N ARG A 139 -13.90 -7.26 1.60
CA ARG A 139 -13.69 -5.87 1.99
C ARG A 139 -12.49 -5.76 2.90
N ALA A 140 -11.48 -5.02 2.48
CA ALA A 140 -10.26 -4.78 3.22
C ALA A 140 -9.90 -3.29 3.26
N SER A 141 -9.33 -2.84 4.36
CA SER A 141 -8.74 -1.52 4.49
C SER A 141 -7.23 -1.62 4.34
N PHE A 142 -6.67 -0.72 3.56
CA PHE A 142 -5.26 -0.60 3.28
C PHE A 142 -4.70 0.65 3.94
N ASP A 143 -3.51 0.53 4.52
CA ASP A 143 -2.67 1.61 5.03
C ASP A 143 -1.28 1.43 4.40
N ASP A 144 -1.09 2.08 3.26
CA ASP A 144 0.08 1.95 2.40
C ASP A 144 1.11 3.00 2.78
N TRP A 145 2.33 2.55 2.96
CA TRP A 145 3.49 3.39 3.21
C TRP A 145 4.49 3.22 2.09
N MET A 146 4.90 4.32 1.51
CA MET A 146 5.87 4.36 0.42
C MET A 146 7.06 5.20 0.83
N TRP A 147 8.27 4.74 0.49
CA TRP A 147 9.52 5.44 0.78
C TRP A 147 10.37 5.51 -0.48
N LEU A 148 10.84 6.72 -0.82
CA LEU A 148 11.75 6.94 -1.93
C LEU A 148 13.17 6.55 -1.50
N LEU A 149 13.66 5.41 -1.99
CA LEU A 149 15.00 4.89 -1.65
C LEU A 149 16.09 5.47 -2.54
N ALA A 150 15.78 5.73 -3.80
CA ALA A 150 16.62 6.38 -4.81
C ALA A 150 15.71 7.13 -5.79
N ASP A 151 16.27 7.91 -6.69
CA ASP A 151 15.48 8.73 -7.63
C ASP A 151 14.58 7.87 -8.54
N ASP A 152 14.98 6.60 -8.74
CA ASP A 152 14.28 5.61 -9.56
C ASP A 152 13.76 4.39 -8.78
N ARG A 153 13.80 4.42 -7.43
CA ARG A 153 13.43 3.28 -6.58
C ARG A 153 12.52 3.71 -5.44
N LEU A 154 11.38 3.03 -5.33
CA LEU A 154 10.43 3.24 -4.25
C LEU A 154 10.05 1.90 -3.62
N LEU A 155 10.01 1.87 -2.30
CA LEU A 155 9.51 0.74 -1.54
C LEU A 155 8.12 1.05 -1.00
N ASN A 156 7.18 0.14 -1.20
CA ASN A 156 5.85 0.20 -0.60
C ASN A 156 5.65 -0.96 0.38
N ARG A 157 5.02 -0.67 1.50
CA ARG A 157 4.51 -1.64 2.45
C ARG A 157 3.09 -1.27 2.83
N ALA A 158 2.15 -2.07 2.38
CA ALA A 158 0.73 -1.89 2.62
C ALA A 158 0.24 -2.84 3.72
N TYR A 159 -0.31 -2.32 4.78
CA TYR A 159 -0.94 -3.10 5.84
C TYR A 159 -2.40 -3.34 5.51
N LEU A 160 -2.81 -4.61 5.48
CA LEU A 160 -4.18 -5.01 5.22
C LEU A 160 -4.91 -5.31 6.51
N SER A 161 -6.11 -4.73 6.65
CA SER A 161 -6.97 -4.99 7.80
C SER A 161 -8.40 -5.32 7.34
N ARG A 162 -9.06 -6.21 8.09
CA ARG A 162 -10.49 -6.51 7.94
C ARG A 162 -11.18 -6.33 9.28
N TYR A 163 -12.25 -5.55 9.31
CA TYR A 163 -12.96 -5.22 10.57
C TYR A 163 -12.03 -4.68 11.67
N GLY A 164 -11.03 -3.88 11.29
CA GLY A 164 -10.05 -3.29 12.21
C GLY A 164 -8.95 -4.25 12.70
N VAL A 165 -8.95 -5.50 12.26
CA VAL A 165 -7.92 -6.50 12.59
C VAL A 165 -6.97 -6.66 11.41
N ARG A 166 -5.66 -6.55 11.63
CA ARG A 166 -4.65 -6.81 10.60
C ARG A 166 -4.73 -8.27 10.15
N ILE A 167 -4.75 -8.49 8.84
CA ILE A 167 -4.84 -9.82 8.22
C ILE A 167 -3.60 -10.17 7.39
N GLY A 168 -2.74 -9.20 7.10
CA GLY A 168 -1.53 -9.40 6.33
C GLY A 168 -0.94 -8.07 5.86
N GLU A 169 0.00 -8.19 4.94
CA GLU A 169 0.66 -7.05 4.31
C GLU A 169 1.08 -7.37 2.87
N VAL A 170 1.17 -6.33 2.07
CA VAL A 170 1.80 -6.37 0.74
C VAL A 170 3.10 -5.58 0.81
N ILE A 171 4.15 -6.11 0.20
CA ILE A 171 5.43 -5.43 0.03
C ILE A 171 5.70 -5.35 -1.46
N ILE A 172 6.00 -4.14 -1.97
CA ILE A 172 6.24 -3.89 -3.39
C ILE A 172 7.49 -3.04 -3.54
N SER A 173 8.34 -3.41 -4.48
CA SER A 173 9.47 -2.58 -4.94
C SER A 173 9.15 -2.05 -6.33
N PHE A 174 9.18 -0.73 -6.51
CA PHE A 174 9.01 -0.07 -7.79
C PHE A 174 10.34 0.39 -8.35
N GLU A 175 10.50 0.23 -9.64
CA GLU A 175 11.59 0.73 -10.45
C GLU A 175 11.04 1.62 -11.56
N LYS A 176 11.46 2.88 -11.61
CA LYS A 176 11.15 3.79 -12.72
C LYS A 176 12.05 3.45 -13.91
N LEU A 177 11.48 3.33 -15.12
CA LEU A 177 12.17 2.92 -16.34
C LEU A 177 12.70 4.10 -17.14
#